data_518187f8812885e3192220cca4d15d0a
#
_entry.id   518187f8812885e3192220cca4d15d0a
#
_cell.length_a   1.000
_cell.length_b   1.000
_cell.length_c   1.000
_cell.angle_alpha   90.00
_cell.angle_beta   90.00
_cell.angle_gamma   90.00
#
_symmetry.space_group_name_H-M   'P 1'
#
loop_
_entity.id
_entity.type
_entity.pdbx_description
1 polymer ?
#
loop_
_entity_poly.entity_id
_entity_poly.type
_entity_poly.pdbx_seq_one_letter_code
_entity_poly.pdbx_strand_id
1 'polypeptide(L)'
;MARVTAHDGAKLKVREIGRGPVVILLHGFGMESRHWLPIVLPLAHKFRFVLPDFRGFGGSSRLNCSEPCVLTSHAKDLDAVIRAYSHGKPVGLGGISMGASTSLRYMEMFGTDTIRHYVHIDQAPRISHAPDWPWGIFGEQGPERIRGWQPLLDTVSKIDPQTPYEALPVSLRKQLHENLAGFMGAALSRDWMKWSAGQLMRVPQVARQLVPLDNWHTLYQHMRAYTEREYDFRNLLPTLDVPTTVIAGRRSEMYPWEGQARMAAALPNARLVTLENSGHVPLIDQPIACIRTLGKAFG
;
A
#
# COMPACT_ATOMS: atom_id res chain seq x y z
N MET A 1 -17.23 -2.71 -13.35
CA MET A 1 -16.25 -3.19 -12.35
C MET A 1 -16.35 -4.71 -12.28
N ALA A 2 -15.21 -5.38 -12.44
CA ALA A 2 -15.13 -6.84 -12.42
C ALA A 2 -14.97 -7.40 -11.01
N ARG A 3 -15.04 -8.72 -10.89
CA ARG A 3 -14.69 -9.47 -9.67
C ARG A 3 -13.77 -10.63 -10.02
N VAL A 4 -12.73 -10.82 -9.23
CA VAL A 4 -11.82 -11.96 -9.33
C VAL A 4 -12.08 -12.88 -8.14
N THR A 5 -12.14 -14.18 -8.40
CA THR A 5 -12.27 -15.18 -7.32
C THR A 5 -10.90 -15.46 -6.75
N ALA A 6 -10.71 -15.14 -5.47
CA ALA A 6 -9.50 -15.45 -4.72
C ALA A 6 -9.41 -16.97 -4.41
N HIS A 7 -8.26 -17.41 -3.90
CA HIS A 7 -7.98 -18.82 -3.59
C HIS A 7 -8.94 -19.44 -2.54
N ASP A 8 -9.52 -18.61 -1.67
CA ASP A 8 -10.50 -18.98 -0.63
C ASP A 8 -11.96 -18.80 -1.09
N GLY A 9 -12.20 -18.52 -2.37
CA GLY A 9 -13.52 -18.29 -2.95
C GLY A 9 -14.06 -16.87 -2.81
N ALA A 10 -13.38 -15.96 -2.07
CA ALA A 10 -13.80 -14.57 -1.93
C ALA A 10 -13.79 -13.84 -3.28
N LYS A 11 -14.69 -12.87 -3.43
CA LYS A 11 -14.86 -12.09 -4.68
C LYS A 11 -14.22 -10.72 -4.56
N LEU A 12 -12.95 -10.62 -4.91
CA LEU A 12 -12.20 -9.37 -4.93
C LEU A 12 -12.77 -8.41 -5.96
N LYS A 13 -12.93 -7.16 -5.59
CA LYS A 13 -13.32 -6.11 -6.52
C LYS A 13 -12.11 -5.63 -7.31
N VAL A 14 -12.29 -5.54 -8.62
CA VAL A 14 -11.24 -5.10 -9.55
C VAL A 14 -11.82 -4.05 -10.49
N ARG A 15 -11.09 -2.98 -10.69
CA ARG A 15 -11.37 -1.94 -11.67
C ARG A 15 -10.46 -2.13 -12.87
N GLU A 16 -11.04 -2.10 -14.07
CA GLU A 16 -10.31 -2.18 -15.32
C GLU A 16 -10.43 -0.88 -16.10
N ILE A 17 -9.33 -0.41 -16.69
CA ILE A 17 -9.29 0.82 -17.48
C ILE A 17 -8.27 0.68 -18.59
N GLY A 18 -8.66 1.08 -19.79
CA GLY A 18 -7.77 1.14 -20.95
C GLY A 18 -7.66 -0.16 -21.75
N ARG A 19 -6.65 -0.20 -22.60
CA ARG A 19 -6.40 -1.30 -23.56
C ARG A 19 -4.89 -1.46 -23.78
N GLY A 20 -4.46 -2.63 -24.23
CA GLY A 20 -3.04 -2.95 -24.48
C GLY A 20 -2.46 -3.91 -23.43
N PRO A 21 -1.13 -3.93 -23.25
CA PRO A 21 -0.49 -4.76 -22.25
C PRO A 21 -1.03 -4.52 -20.83
N VAL A 22 -1.19 -5.62 -20.10
CA VAL A 22 -1.75 -5.56 -18.73
C VAL A 22 -0.75 -4.96 -17.76
N VAL A 23 -1.22 -4.03 -16.94
CA VAL A 23 -0.50 -3.43 -15.81
C VAL A 23 -1.39 -3.50 -14.57
N ILE A 24 -0.92 -4.19 -13.54
CA ILE A 24 -1.60 -4.31 -12.25
C ILE A 24 -1.00 -3.28 -11.30
N LEU A 25 -1.84 -2.43 -10.69
CA LEU A 25 -1.40 -1.44 -9.72
C LEU A 25 -2.10 -1.63 -8.38
N LEU A 26 -1.29 -1.77 -7.33
CA LEU A 26 -1.72 -2.03 -5.96
C LEU A 26 -1.69 -0.74 -5.13
N HIS A 27 -2.78 -0.47 -4.44
CA HIS A 27 -2.90 0.73 -3.60
C HIS A 27 -2.23 0.57 -2.23
N GLY A 28 -2.03 1.68 -1.52
CA GLY A 28 -1.52 1.71 -0.14
C GLY A 28 -2.63 1.50 0.91
N PHE A 29 -2.22 1.42 2.18
CA PHE A 29 -3.14 1.39 3.31
C PHE A 29 -4.03 2.65 3.32
N GLY A 30 -5.31 2.50 3.62
CA GLY A 30 -6.28 3.60 3.61
C GLY A 30 -6.69 4.10 2.22
N MET A 31 -6.15 3.51 1.16
CA MET A 31 -6.49 3.81 -0.23
C MET A 31 -7.44 2.76 -0.81
N GLU A 32 -7.86 2.99 -2.05
CA GLU A 32 -8.62 2.06 -2.89
C GLU A 32 -8.31 2.28 -4.37
N SER A 33 -8.77 1.37 -5.22
CA SER A 33 -8.50 1.36 -6.67
C SER A 33 -8.82 2.68 -7.39
N ARG A 34 -9.84 3.44 -6.92
CA ARG A 34 -10.21 4.73 -7.55
C ARG A 34 -9.13 5.80 -7.42
N HIS A 35 -8.27 5.73 -6.41
CA HIS A 35 -7.21 6.71 -6.20
C HIS A 35 -6.11 6.65 -7.29
N TRP A 36 -6.06 5.57 -8.05
CA TRP A 36 -5.21 5.45 -9.22
C TRP A 36 -5.75 6.19 -10.46
N LEU A 37 -7.05 6.53 -10.51
CA LEU A 37 -7.70 7.07 -11.71
C LEU A 37 -6.99 8.30 -12.31
N PRO A 38 -6.61 9.33 -11.53
CA PRO A 38 -5.93 10.50 -12.08
C PRO A 38 -4.59 10.17 -12.76
N ILE A 39 -3.95 9.08 -12.32
CA ILE A 39 -2.65 8.64 -12.81
C ILE A 39 -2.78 7.75 -14.04
N VAL A 40 -3.75 6.84 -14.07
CA VAL A 40 -3.87 5.83 -15.13
C VAL A 40 -4.67 6.31 -16.34
N LEU A 41 -5.63 7.22 -16.16
CA LEU A 41 -6.47 7.71 -17.27
C LEU A 41 -5.64 8.30 -18.43
N PRO A 42 -4.59 9.14 -18.20
CA PRO A 42 -3.75 9.64 -19.27
C PRO A 42 -2.98 8.54 -20.05
N LEU A 43 -2.77 7.37 -19.43
CA LEU A 43 -2.03 6.23 -19.99
C LEU A 43 -2.94 5.11 -20.51
N ALA A 44 -4.26 5.22 -20.35
CA ALA A 44 -5.24 4.19 -20.69
C ALA A 44 -5.32 3.87 -22.19
N HIS A 45 -4.79 4.74 -23.04
CA HIS A 45 -4.68 4.48 -24.48
C HIS A 45 -3.53 3.52 -24.82
N LYS A 46 -2.54 3.32 -23.90
CA LYS A 46 -1.35 2.49 -24.07
C LYS A 46 -1.42 1.18 -23.29
N PHE A 47 -2.05 1.18 -22.12
CA PHE A 47 -2.05 0.05 -21.18
C PHE A 47 -3.46 -0.30 -20.72
N ARG A 48 -3.67 -1.59 -20.47
CA ARG A 48 -4.85 -2.09 -19.74
C ARG A 48 -4.51 -2.17 -18.27
N PHE A 49 -4.95 -1.19 -17.50
CA PHE A 49 -4.76 -1.15 -16.05
C PHE A 49 -5.79 -2.03 -15.35
N VAL A 50 -5.29 -2.85 -14.41
CA VAL A 50 -6.07 -3.72 -13.53
C VAL A 50 -5.76 -3.28 -12.09
N LEU A 51 -6.76 -2.75 -11.42
CA LEU A 51 -6.65 -2.08 -10.13
C LEU A 51 -7.52 -2.84 -9.12
N PRO A 52 -6.97 -3.82 -8.39
CA PRO A 52 -7.72 -4.52 -7.35
C PRO A 52 -7.86 -3.64 -6.10
N ASP A 53 -9.00 -3.79 -5.41
CA ASP A 53 -9.16 -3.33 -4.04
C ASP A 53 -8.72 -4.45 -3.10
N PHE A 54 -7.77 -4.19 -2.22
CA PHE A 54 -7.39 -5.13 -1.17
C PHE A 54 -8.56 -5.44 -0.23
N ARG A 55 -8.52 -6.62 0.39
CA ARG A 55 -9.45 -6.98 1.45
C ARG A 55 -9.47 -5.91 2.53
N GLY A 56 -10.65 -5.52 2.97
CA GLY A 56 -10.85 -4.44 3.94
C GLY A 56 -10.94 -3.05 3.33
N PHE A 57 -10.72 -2.89 2.01
CA PHE A 57 -10.71 -1.58 1.36
C PHE A 57 -11.62 -1.52 0.14
N GLY A 58 -12.09 -0.32 -0.18
CA GLY A 58 -12.87 -0.01 -1.37
C GLY A 58 -14.05 -0.98 -1.58
N GLY A 59 -14.17 -1.53 -2.78
CA GLY A 59 -15.23 -2.48 -3.11
C GLY A 59 -15.03 -3.89 -2.53
N SER A 60 -13.87 -4.16 -1.89
CA SER A 60 -13.54 -5.38 -1.13
C SER A 60 -13.59 -5.14 0.39
N SER A 61 -14.19 -4.03 0.86
CA SER A 61 -14.18 -3.60 2.27
C SER A 61 -14.77 -4.61 3.25
N ARG A 62 -15.69 -5.46 2.79
CA ARG A 62 -16.34 -6.50 3.63
C ARG A 62 -15.58 -7.83 3.69
N LEU A 63 -14.45 -7.92 3.00
CA LEU A 63 -13.64 -9.15 2.98
C LEU A 63 -12.57 -9.07 4.08
N ASN A 64 -12.51 -10.11 4.90
CA ASN A 64 -11.43 -10.28 5.87
C ASN A 64 -10.17 -10.88 5.22
N CYS A 65 -9.01 -10.69 5.82
CA CYS A 65 -7.80 -11.36 5.39
C CYS A 65 -7.98 -12.88 5.50
N SER A 66 -7.52 -13.62 4.48
CA SER A 66 -7.61 -15.09 4.41
C SER A 66 -6.51 -15.78 5.21
N GLU A 67 -5.48 -15.04 5.60
CA GLU A 67 -4.30 -15.52 6.31
C GLU A 67 -4.01 -14.67 7.55
N PRO A 68 -3.40 -15.25 8.58
CA PRO A 68 -2.93 -14.48 9.74
C PRO A 68 -1.91 -13.40 9.38
N CYS A 69 -1.13 -13.59 8.29
CA CYS A 69 -0.23 -12.62 7.73
C CYS A 69 -0.94 -11.82 6.63
N VAL A 70 -1.17 -10.55 6.87
CA VAL A 70 -1.88 -9.65 5.95
C VAL A 70 -1.21 -9.61 4.57
N LEU A 71 0.12 -9.45 4.51
CA LEU A 71 0.83 -9.42 3.23
C LEU A 71 0.78 -10.76 2.49
N THR A 72 0.74 -11.88 3.20
CA THR A 72 0.55 -13.20 2.59
C THR A 72 -0.86 -13.35 2.00
N SER A 73 -1.88 -12.88 2.72
CA SER A 73 -3.26 -12.84 2.21
C SER A 73 -3.35 -12.04 0.91
N HIS A 74 -2.79 -10.83 0.92
CA HIS A 74 -2.78 -9.95 -0.25
C HIS A 74 -1.94 -10.50 -1.42
N ALA A 75 -0.82 -11.17 -1.14
CA ALA A 75 0.01 -11.78 -2.17
C ALA A 75 -0.71 -12.95 -2.87
N LYS A 76 -1.47 -13.77 -2.14
CA LYS A 76 -2.32 -14.82 -2.71
C LYS A 76 -3.47 -14.23 -3.54
N ASP A 77 -4.04 -13.12 -3.10
CA ASP A 77 -5.06 -12.40 -3.87
C ASP A 77 -4.47 -11.82 -5.16
N LEU A 78 -3.25 -11.27 -5.09
CA LEU A 78 -2.53 -10.77 -6.27
C LEU A 78 -2.26 -11.91 -7.27
N ASP A 79 -1.88 -13.10 -6.80
CA ASP A 79 -1.71 -14.27 -7.67
C ASP A 79 -3.00 -14.61 -8.43
N ALA A 80 -4.15 -14.61 -7.74
CA ALA A 80 -5.45 -14.83 -8.39
C ALA A 80 -5.75 -13.73 -9.44
N VAL A 81 -5.42 -12.47 -9.16
CA VAL A 81 -5.59 -11.37 -10.12
C VAL A 81 -4.65 -11.53 -11.31
N ILE A 82 -3.37 -11.85 -11.09
CA ILE A 82 -2.40 -12.08 -12.18
C ILE A 82 -2.89 -13.23 -13.08
N ARG A 83 -3.28 -14.36 -12.52
CA ARG A 83 -3.82 -15.51 -13.28
C ARG A 83 -5.04 -15.15 -14.11
N ALA A 84 -5.94 -14.33 -13.56
CA ALA A 84 -7.17 -13.93 -14.26
C ALA A 84 -6.92 -12.99 -15.46
N TYR A 85 -5.84 -12.20 -15.43
CA TYR A 85 -5.60 -11.14 -16.41
C TYR A 85 -4.36 -11.34 -17.28
N SER A 86 -3.41 -12.18 -16.90
CA SER A 86 -2.15 -12.37 -17.64
C SER A 86 -2.34 -13.08 -18.98
N HIS A 87 -3.34 -13.95 -19.07
CA HIS A 87 -3.54 -14.80 -20.25
C HIS A 87 -2.24 -15.49 -20.71
N GLY A 88 -1.40 -15.91 -19.74
CA GLY A 88 -0.11 -16.56 -19.98
C GLY A 88 1.03 -15.62 -20.41
N LYS A 89 0.85 -14.31 -20.38
CA LYS A 89 1.88 -13.30 -20.68
C LYS A 89 2.29 -12.56 -19.40
N PRO A 90 3.59 -12.24 -19.23
CA PRO A 90 4.02 -11.44 -18.10
C PRO A 90 3.35 -10.06 -18.08
N VAL A 91 2.95 -9.60 -16.88
CA VAL A 91 2.27 -8.33 -16.64
C VAL A 91 3.23 -7.26 -16.11
N GLY A 92 2.90 -5.98 -16.29
CA GLY A 92 3.50 -4.93 -15.47
C GLY A 92 2.90 -4.98 -14.07
N LEU A 93 3.72 -4.85 -13.04
CA LEU A 93 3.29 -4.79 -11.64
C LEU A 93 3.78 -3.50 -11.00
N GLY A 94 2.91 -2.78 -10.30
CA GLY A 94 3.29 -1.64 -9.50
C GLY A 94 2.55 -1.61 -8.17
N GLY A 95 3.18 -1.05 -7.16
CA GLY A 95 2.54 -0.88 -5.85
C GLY A 95 3.09 0.31 -5.10
N ILE A 96 2.21 0.97 -4.35
CA ILE A 96 2.59 2.05 -3.44
C ILE A 96 2.46 1.56 -2.00
N SER A 97 3.47 1.83 -1.15
CA SER A 97 3.42 1.56 0.29
C SER A 97 3.04 0.07 0.55
N MET A 98 1.95 -0.22 1.24
CA MET A 98 1.43 -1.58 1.45
C MET A 98 1.36 -2.39 0.14
N GLY A 99 0.97 -1.75 -0.97
CA GLY A 99 0.95 -2.40 -2.29
C GLY A 99 2.34 -2.81 -2.78
N ALA A 100 3.37 -2.02 -2.46
CA ALA A 100 4.76 -2.34 -2.77
C ALA A 100 5.27 -3.50 -1.90
N SER A 101 4.98 -3.50 -0.59
CA SER A 101 5.29 -4.63 0.31
C SER A 101 4.57 -5.91 -0.12
N THR A 102 3.30 -5.81 -0.55
CA THR A 102 2.55 -6.95 -1.11
C THR A 102 3.21 -7.49 -2.37
N SER A 103 3.73 -6.62 -3.25
CA SER A 103 4.45 -7.04 -4.45
C SER A 103 5.73 -7.79 -4.12
N LEU A 104 6.51 -7.33 -3.13
CA LEU A 104 7.70 -8.05 -2.64
C LEU A 104 7.31 -9.41 -2.06
N ARG A 105 6.26 -9.46 -1.25
CA ARG A 105 5.76 -10.73 -0.69
C ARG A 105 5.28 -11.69 -1.78
N TYR A 106 4.64 -11.17 -2.81
CA TYR A 106 4.26 -11.96 -3.98
C TYR A 106 5.49 -12.57 -4.66
N MET A 107 6.50 -11.76 -4.98
CA MET A 107 7.71 -12.23 -5.64
C MET A 107 8.49 -13.23 -4.79
N GLU A 108 8.51 -13.06 -3.46
CA GLU A 108 9.09 -14.03 -2.53
C GLU A 108 8.37 -15.39 -2.56
N MET A 109 7.05 -15.40 -2.71
CA MET A 109 6.24 -16.62 -2.68
C MET A 109 6.13 -17.32 -4.04
N PHE A 110 6.06 -16.57 -5.12
CA PHE A 110 5.67 -17.06 -6.45
C PHE A 110 6.71 -16.77 -7.54
N GLY A 111 7.82 -16.09 -7.21
CA GLY A 111 8.84 -15.70 -8.18
C GLY A 111 8.45 -14.50 -9.07
N THR A 112 9.25 -14.25 -10.10
CA THR A 112 9.15 -13.08 -10.98
C THR A 112 8.69 -13.40 -12.40
N ASP A 113 8.57 -14.65 -12.81
CA ASP A 113 8.30 -15.09 -14.19
C ASP A 113 7.05 -14.49 -14.82
N THR A 114 6.07 -14.13 -13.98
CA THR A 114 4.82 -13.51 -14.42
C THR A 114 4.89 -11.98 -14.52
N ILE A 115 6.04 -11.38 -14.20
CA ILE A 115 6.24 -9.93 -14.12
C ILE A 115 7.27 -9.50 -15.16
N ARG A 116 6.88 -8.63 -16.10
CA ARG A 116 7.79 -8.07 -17.11
C ARG A 116 8.54 -6.81 -16.64
N HIS A 117 7.97 -6.05 -15.72
CA HIS A 117 8.55 -4.86 -15.11
C HIS A 117 7.86 -4.57 -13.77
N TYR A 118 8.64 -4.24 -12.75
CA TYR A 118 8.14 -3.87 -11.43
C TYR A 118 8.32 -2.37 -11.16
N VAL A 119 7.31 -1.72 -10.60
CA VAL A 119 7.39 -0.34 -10.11
C VAL A 119 7.10 -0.31 -8.61
N HIS A 120 8.13 -0.01 -7.83
CA HIS A 120 8.08 0.12 -6.39
C HIS A 120 7.92 1.59 -6.01
N ILE A 121 6.87 1.94 -5.26
CA ILE A 121 6.58 3.35 -4.94
C ILE A 121 6.55 3.55 -3.44
N ASP A 122 7.49 4.34 -2.97
CA ASP A 122 7.65 4.89 -1.63
C ASP A 122 7.39 3.87 -0.50
N GLN A 123 8.27 2.89 -0.42
CA GLN A 123 8.29 1.88 0.63
C GLN A 123 9.73 1.41 0.88
N ALA A 124 10.05 1.01 2.10
CA ALA A 124 11.31 0.37 2.44
C ALA A 124 11.20 -1.17 2.32
N PRO A 125 12.30 -1.87 2.00
CA PRO A 125 12.30 -3.33 1.94
C PRO A 125 12.16 -3.99 3.31
N ARG A 126 12.55 -3.29 4.39
CA ARG A 126 12.24 -3.65 5.78
C ARG A 126 11.33 -2.59 6.38
N ILE A 127 10.16 -3.01 6.87
CA ILE A 127 9.14 -2.11 7.40
C ILE A 127 9.51 -1.60 8.79
N SER A 128 9.96 -2.51 9.67
CA SER A 128 10.35 -2.19 11.05
C SER A 128 11.77 -1.66 11.14
N HIS A 129 12.07 -0.97 12.25
CA HIS A 129 13.43 -0.59 12.60
C HIS A 129 14.25 -1.80 13.08
N ALA A 130 15.54 -1.75 12.82
CA ALA A 130 16.55 -2.63 13.41
C ALA A 130 17.86 -1.87 13.58
N PRO A 131 18.81 -2.38 14.39
CA PRO A 131 20.12 -1.73 14.58
C PRO A 131 20.88 -1.51 13.26
N ASP A 132 20.70 -2.41 12.30
CA ASP A 132 21.28 -2.36 10.95
C ASP A 132 20.34 -1.71 9.92
N TRP A 133 19.14 -1.25 10.32
CA TRP A 133 18.14 -0.65 9.44
C TRP A 133 17.35 0.49 10.12
N PRO A 134 17.90 1.71 10.18
CA PRO A 134 17.23 2.87 10.80
C PRO A 134 16.18 3.53 9.90
N TRP A 135 15.97 3.03 8.67
CA TRP A 135 15.06 3.60 7.66
C TRP A 135 13.71 2.88 7.58
N GLY A 136 13.25 2.29 8.68
CA GLY A 136 11.90 1.73 8.79
C GLY A 136 10.82 2.81 8.83
N ILE A 137 9.57 2.38 9.02
CA ILE A 137 8.40 3.27 9.03
C ILE A 137 8.58 4.43 10.03
N PHE A 138 8.32 5.67 9.59
CA PHE A 138 8.51 6.94 10.29
C PHE A 138 9.96 7.31 10.62
N GLY A 139 10.94 6.69 9.98
CA GLY A 139 12.34 7.00 10.21
C GLY A 139 12.71 6.93 11.70
N GLU A 140 13.55 7.81 12.20
CA GLU A 140 14.02 7.82 13.60
C GLU A 140 12.89 7.89 14.64
N GLN A 141 11.73 8.47 14.29
CA GLN A 141 10.56 8.56 15.17
C GLN A 141 9.73 7.27 15.21
N GLY A 142 10.02 6.31 14.34
CA GLY A 142 9.24 5.08 14.18
C GLY A 142 9.05 4.28 15.45
N PRO A 143 10.12 3.94 16.20
CA PRO A 143 10.00 3.15 17.43
C PRO A 143 9.09 3.79 18.49
N GLU A 144 9.14 5.10 18.63
CA GLU A 144 8.31 5.83 19.58
C GLU A 144 6.83 5.89 19.12
N ARG A 145 6.59 6.24 17.85
CA ARG A 145 5.24 6.29 17.28
C ARG A 145 4.55 4.93 17.33
N ILE A 146 5.25 3.84 17.02
CA ILE A 146 4.73 2.48 17.07
C ILE A 146 4.39 2.09 18.51
N ARG A 147 5.26 2.39 19.47
CA ARG A 147 4.94 2.18 20.90
C ARG A 147 3.69 2.94 21.34
N GLY A 148 3.49 4.14 20.80
CA GLY A 148 2.28 4.93 21.06
C GLY A 148 0.97 4.27 20.57
N TRP A 149 1.03 3.33 19.63
CA TRP A 149 -0.14 2.58 19.17
C TRP A 149 -0.51 1.41 20.10
N GLN A 150 0.43 0.90 20.90
CA GLN A 150 0.24 -0.31 21.68
C GLN A 150 -0.99 -0.26 22.60
N PRO A 151 -1.27 0.83 23.36
CA PRO A 151 -2.47 0.90 24.19
C PRO A 151 -3.78 0.76 23.41
N LEU A 152 -3.83 1.34 22.19
CA LEU A 152 -4.98 1.18 21.30
C LEU A 152 -5.09 -0.27 20.81
N LEU A 153 -4.00 -0.87 20.38
CA LEU A 153 -3.94 -2.26 19.92
C LEU A 153 -4.39 -3.23 21.02
N ASP A 154 -3.93 -3.02 22.26
CA ASP A 154 -4.31 -3.83 23.43
C ASP A 154 -5.80 -3.69 23.77
N THR A 155 -6.36 -2.50 23.62
CA THR A 155 -7.79 -2.25 23.84
C THR A 155 -8.63 -2.95 22.79
N VAL A 156 -8.27 -2.76 21.52
CA VAL A 156 -9.02 -3.30 20.38
C VAL A 156 -8.95 -4.83 20.34
N SER A 157 -7.84 -5.44 20.76
CA SER A 157 -7.68 -6.92 20.78
C SER A 157 -8.71 -7.65 21.65
N LYS A 158 -9.32 -6.95 22.61
CA LYS A 158 -10.30 -7.50 23.55
C LYS A 158 -11.75 -7.37 23.06
N ILE A 159 -11.96 -6.72 21.91
CA ILE A 159 -13.29 -6.48 21.37
C ILE A 159 -13.61 -7.51 20.31
N ASP A 160 -14.86 -8.02 20.34
CA ASP A 160 -15.34 -8.93 19.30
C ASP A 160 -15.21 -8.24 17.92
N PRO A 161 -14.49 -8.86 16.95
CA PRO A 161 -14.35 -8.37 15.59
C PRO A 161 -15.68 -8.07 14.87
N GLN A 162 -16.76 -8.74 15.28
CA GLN A 162 -18.10 -8.55 14.71
C GLN A 162 -18.83 -7.32 15.30
N THR A 163 -18.27 -6.66 16.31
CA THR A 163 -18.89 -5.48 16.92
C THR A 163 -19.01 -4.37 15.87
N PRO A 164 -20.21 -3.87 15.58
CA PRO A 164 -20.38 -2.72 14.67
C PRO A 164 -19.62 -1.49 15.17
N TYR A 165 -19.06 -0.72 14.25
CA TYR A 165 -18.30 0.49 14.60
C TYR A 165 -19.08 1.44 15.52
N GLU A 166 -20.38 1.61 15.30
CA GLU A 166 -21.25 2.46 16.12
C GLU A 166 -21.42 1.95 17.56
N ALA A 167 -21.29 0.64 17.77
CA ALA A 167 -21.41 0.02 19.09
C ALA A 167 -20.09 0.11 19.90
N LEU A 168 -18.99 0.53 19.27
CA LEU A 168 -17.74 0.76 19.98
C LEU A 168 -17.86 1.93 20.96
N PRO A 169 -17.19 1.88 22.13
CA PRO A 169 -17.15 3.01 23.07
C PRO A 169 -16.72 4.31 22.38
N VAL A 170 -17.34 5.44 22.75
CA VAL A 170 -17.06 6.76 22.15
C VAL A 170 -15.57 7.12 22.25
N SER A 171 -14.95 6.84 23.41
CA SER A 171 -13.52 7.06 23.64
C SER A 171 -12.64 6.27 22.66
N LEU A 172 -12.99 5.01 22.38
CA LEU A 172 -12.26 4.18 21.44
C LEU A 172 -12.42 4.67 20.00
N ARG A 173 -13.64 5.03 19.58
CA ARG A 173 -13.87 5.62 18.26
C ARG A 173 -13.05 6.89 18.06
N LYS A 174 -12.94 7.73 19.09
CA LYS A 174 -12.10 8.92 19.06
C LYS A 174 -10.61 8.56 18.89
N GLN A 175 -10.11 7.60 19.67
CA GLN A 175 -8.71 7.13 19.54
C GLN A 175 -8.40 6.55 18.16
N LEU A 176 -9.31 5.73 17.61
CA LEU A 176 -9.16 5.19 16.25
C LEU A 176 -9.05 6.32 15.22
N HIS A 177 -9.90 7.34 15.32
CA HIS A 177 -9.85 8.50 14.43
C HIS A 177 -8.56 9.30 14.57
N GLU A 178 -8.11 9.59 15.79
CA GLU A 178 -6.90 10.36 16.05
C GLU A 178 -5.65 9.64 15.53
N ASN A 179 -5.54 8.33 15.77
CA ASN A 179 -4.43 7.53 15.26
C ASN A 179 -4.41 7.47 13.73
N LEU A 180 -5.59 7.30 13.12
CA LEU A 180 -5.70 7.28 11.67
C LEU A 180 -5.40 8.64 11.04
N ALA A 181 -5.89 9.72 11.63
CA ALA A 181 -5.59 11.09 11.19
C ALA A 181 -4.09 11.40 11.28
N GLY A 182 -3.43 10.96 12.35
CA GLY A 182 -1.98 11.07 12.51
C GLY A 182 -1.21 10.28 11.44
N PHE A 183 -1.65 9.05 11.16
CA PHE A 183 -1.07 8.22 10.12
C PHE A 183 -1.23 8.86 8.73
N MET A 184 -2.45 9.29 8.38
CA MET A 184 -2.72 9.94 7.10
C MET A 184 -1.98 11.28 6.96
N GLY A 185 -1.84 12.03 8.05
CA GLY A 185 -1.05 13.26 8.08
C GLY A 185 0.41 13.03 7.70
N ALA A 186 1.04 11.99 8.25
CA ALA A 186 2.42 11.63 7.93
C ALA A 186 2.63 11.20 6.46
N ALA A 187 1.57 10.77 5.79
CA ALA A 187 1.63 10.40 4.38
C ALA A 187 1.70 11.62 3.42
N LEU A 188 1.32 12.81 3.89
CA LEU A 188 1.27 14.03 3.09
C LEU A 188 2.53 14.87 3.28
N SER A 189 3.00 15.53 2.21
CA SER A 189 4.25 16.31 2.23
C SER A 189 4.08 17.77 2.62
N ARG A 190 2.88 18.34 2.45
CA ARG A 190 2.63 19.77 2.61
C ARG A 190 1.85 20.06 3.87
N ASP A 191 2.32 20.99 4.72
CA ASP A 191 1.72 21.29 6.02
C ASP A 191 0.25 21.71 5.92
N TRP A 192 -0.12 22.50 4.90
CA TRP A 192 -1.52 22.86 4.69
C TRP A 192 -2.40 21.64 4.34
N MET A 193 -1.86 20.64 3.62
CA MET A 193 -2.56 19.39 3.31
C MET A 193 -2.68 18.53 4.56
N LYS A 194 -1.62 18.42 5.38
CA LYS A 194 -1.64 17.75 6.69
C LYS A 194 -2.71 18.35 7.58
N TRP A 195 -2.72 19.68 7.68
CA TRP A 195 -3.71 20.41 8.46
C TRP A 195 -5.12 20.16 7.96
N SER A 196 -5.36 20.32 6.65
CA SER A 196 -6.67 20.12 6.03
C SER A 196 -7.18 18.68 6.21
N ALA A 197 -6.32 17.68 5.96
CA ALA A 197 -6.66 16.27 6.18
C ALA A 197 -7.00 16.01 7.65
N GLY A 198 -6.22 16.56 8.59
CA GLY A 198 -6.49 16.46 10.02
C GLY A 198 -7.85 17.07 10.42
N GLN A 199 -8.24 18.20 9.84
CA GLN A 199 -9.56 18.81 10.10
C GLN A 199 -10.70 17.95 9.49
N LEU A 200 -10.53 17.49 8.25
CA LEU A 200 -11.51 16.64 7.58
C LEU A 200 -11.72 15.32 8.32
N MET A 201 -10.66 14.71 8.83
CA MET A 201 -10.76 13.47 9.60
C MET A 201 -11.44 13.62 10.96
N ARG A 202 -11.54 14.85 11.52
CA ARG A 202 -12.32 15.13 12.73
C ARG A 202 -13.83 15.11 12.50
N VAL A 203 -14.27 15.22 11.25
CA VAL A 203 -15.69 15.14 10.87
C VAL A 203 -16.04 13.68 10.60
N PRO A 204 -16.85 13.00 11.44
CA PRO A 204 -17.08 11.55 11.34
C PRO A 204 -17.61 11.10 9.97
N GLN A 205 -18.49 11.90 9.35
CA GLN A 205 -19.07 11.59 8.04
C GLN A 205 -18.00 11.60 6.93
N VAL A 206 -17.05 12.54 7.00
CA VAL A 206 -15.95 12.67 6.05
C VAL A 206 -14.93 11.55 6.27
N ALA A 207 -14.58 11.29 7.53
CA ALA A 207 -13.66 10.20 7.88
C ALA A 207 -14.13 8.85 7.35
N ARG A 208 -15.44 8.55 7.45
CA ARG A 208 -16.05 7.33 6.90
C ARG A 208 -16.00 7.22 5.37
N GLN A 209 -16.00 8.35 4.66
CA GLN A 209 -15.86 8.35 3.20
C GLN A 209 -14.41 8.16 2.76
N LEU A 210 -13.46 8.62 3.58
CA LEU A 210 -12.02 8.53 3.30
C LEU A 210 -11.42 7.18 3.72
N VAL A 211 -11.97 6.59 4.81
CA VAL A 211 -11.48 5.31 5.34
C VAL A 211 -12.67 4.42 5.70
N PRO A 212 -12.62 3.11 5.39
CA PRO A 212 -13.71 2.18 5.67
C PRO A 212 -13.77 1.82 7.17
N LEU A 213 -14.16 2.80 8.00
CA LEU A 213 -14.28 2.62 9.46
C LEU A 213 -15.30 1.55 9.86
N ASP A 214 -16.27 1.25 8.99
CA ASP A 214 -17.21 0.15 9.20
C ASP A 214 -16.51 -1.21 9.28
N ASN A 215 -15.32 -1.33 8.68
CA ASN A 215 -14.44 -2.49 8.82
C ASN A 215 -13.22 -2.18 9.70
N TRP A 216 -13.45 -1.54 10.85
CA TRP A 216 -12.42 -1.12 11.80
C TRP A 216 -11.49 -2.27 12.21
N HIS A 217 -12.01 -3.48 12.32
CA HIS A 217 -11.23 -4.66 12.66
C HIS A 217 -10.15 -4.99 11.62
N THR A 218 -10.47 -4.87 10.33
CA THR A 218 -9.46 -5.08 9.27
C THR A 218 -8.39 -3.99 9.29
N LEU A 219 -8.77 -2.72 9.54
CA LEU A 219 -7.78 -1.65 9.74
C LEU A 219 -6.85 -1.96 10.92
N TYR A 220 -7.42 -2.43 12.03
CA TYR A 220 -6.65 -2.89 13.18
C TYR A 220 -5.71 -4.05 12.84
N GLN A 221 -6.16 -5.06 12.11
CA GLN A 221 -5.31 -6.18 11.67
C GLN A 221 -4.11 -5.70 10.87
N HIS A 222 -4.29 -4.70 10.00
CA HIS A 222 -3.19 -4.11 9.24
C HIS A 222 -2.22 -3.35 10.14
N MET A 223 -2.70 -2.51 11.06
CA MET A 223 -1.85 -1.81 12.02
C MET A 223 -1.05 -2.79 12.88
N ARG A 224 -1.71 -3.82 13.40
CA ARG A 224 -1.09 -4.88 14.19
C ARG A 224 -0.01 -5.63 13.39
N ALA A 225 -0.27 -5.93 12.13
CA ALA A 225 0.69 -6.58 11.26
C ALA A 225 1.99 -5.75 11.12
N TYR A 226 1.89 -4.42 11.06
CA TYR A 226 3.05 -3.53 10.98
C TYR A 226 3.81 -3.38 12.31
N THR A 227 3.18 -3.68 13.44
CA THR A 227 3.79 -3.56 14.78
C THR A 227 4.33 -4.88 15.32
N GLU A 228 3.66 -6.00 15.04
CA GLU A 228 3.96 -7.30 15.64
C GLU A 228 4.76 -8.23 14.73
N ARG A 229 4.86 -7.93 13.43
CA ARG A 229 5.57 -8.77 12.46
C ARG A 229 6.76 -8.06 11.87
N GLU A 230 7.87 -8.78 11.79
CA GLU A 230 9.02 -8.33 11.01
C GLU A 230 8.82 -8.70 9.54
N TYR A 231 8.62 -7.68 8.70
CA TYR A 231 8.66 -7.81 7.25
C TYR A 231 10.00 -7.29 6.77
N ASP A 232 10.88 -8.20 6.40
CA ASP A 232 12.21 -7.90 5.91
C ASP A 232 12.49 -8.64 4.59
N PHE A 233 12.47 -7.88 3.51
CA PHE A 233 12.70 -8.39 2.15
C PHE A 233 14.12 -8.09 1.64
N ARG A 234 15.04 -7.64 2.50
CA ARG A 234 16.39 -7.27 2.08
C ARG A 234 17.15 -8.42 1.45
N ASN A 235 16.99 -9.63 1.97
CA ASN A 235 17.63 -10.85 1.42
C ASN A 235 17.01 -11.29 0.08
N LEU A 236 15.78 -10.87 -0.22
CA LEU A 236 15.13 -11.14 -1.50
C LEU A 236 15.68 -10.24 -2.61
N LEU A 237 16.04 -8.98 -2.31
CA LEU A 237 16.37 -8.00 -3.35
C LEU A 237 17.45 -8.44 -4.33
N PRO A 238 18.58 -9.04 -3.90
CA PRO A 238 19.63 -9.49 -4.82
C PRO A 238 19.19 -10.62 -5.77
N THR A 239 18.09 -11.30 -5.48
CA THR A 239 17.56 -12.41 -6.30
C THR A 239 16.50 -11.95 -7.30
N LEU A 240 16.06 -10.69 -7.23
CA LEU A 240 15.05 -10.15 -8.12
C LEU A 240 15.68 -9.57 -9.38
N ASP A 241 15.71 -10.34 -10.45
CA ASP A 241 16.27 -9.96 -11.76
C ASP A 241 15.28 -9.16 -12.64
N VAL A 242 14.02 -9.06 -12.23
CA VAL A 242 12.98 -8.31 -12.96
C VAL A 242 13.35 -6.81 -13.08
N PRO A 243 13.27 -6.22 -14.28
CA PRO A 243 13.49 -4.79 -14.44
C PRO A 243 12.62 -3.98 -13.46
N THR A 244 13.26 -3.17 -12.61
CA THR A 244 12.58 -2.46 -11.53
C THR A 244 12.78 -0.95 -11.62
N THR A 245 11.72 -0.20 -11.37
CA THR A 245 11.79 1.25 -11.14
C THR A 245 11.35 1.54 -9.71
N VAL A 246 12.27 2.08 -8.90
CA VAL A 246 11.97 2.55 -7.54
C VAL A 246 11.64 4.04 -7.62
N ILE A 247 10.43 4.43 -7.22
CA ILE A 247 9.99 5.83 -7.11
C ILE A 247 9.99 6.20 -5.63
N ALA A 248 10.83 7.14 -5.24
CA ALA A 248 10.99 7.58 -3.86
C ALA A 248 10.72 9.08 -3.70
N GLY A 249 9.89 9.46 -2.73
CA GLY A 249 9.69 10.84 -2.35
C GLY A 249 10.85 11.34 -1.48
N ARG A 250 11.50 12.45 -1.87
CA ARG A 250 12.61 13.03 -1.08
C ARG A 250 12.15 13.48 0.31
N ARG A 251 10.89 13.87 0.44
CA ARG A 251 10.28 14.42 1.66
C ARG A 251 9.37 13.41 2.35
N SER A 252 9.52 12.11 2.05
CA SER A 252 8.71 11.08 2.71
C SER A 252 9.06 10.97 4.19
N GLU A 253 8.08 11.28 5.04
CA GLU A 253 8.20 11.10 6.48
C GLU A 253 7.85 9.67 6.92
N MET A 254 7.21 8.89 6.02
CA MET A 254 6.86 7.51 6.33
C MET A 254 8.03 6.56 6.10
N TYR A 255 8.74 6.71 4.99
CA TYR A 255 9.92 5.90 4.68
C TYR A 255 11.04 6.80 4.18
N PRO A 256 12.13 6.97 4.96
CA PRO A 256 13.26 7.80 4.59
C PRO A 256 13.81 7.43 3.20
N TRP A 257 14.14 8.46 2.43
CA TRP A 257 14.65 8.28 1.07
C TRP A 257 15.90 7.40 1.01
N GLU A 258 16.77 7.50 2.03
CA GLU A 258 18.03 6.75 2.12
C GLU A 258 17.79 5.24 2.12
N GLY A 259 16.75 4.76 2.82
CA GLY A 259 16.36 3.35 2.83
C GLY A 259 15.91 2.88 1.45
N GLN A 260 15.15 3.70 0.74
CA GLN A 260 14.68 3.41 -0.61
C GLN A 260 15.83 3.44 -1.64
N ALA A 261 16.78 4.36 -1.48
CA ALA A 261 17.99 4.40 -2.29
C ALA A 261 18.87 3.16 -2.10
N ARG A 262 19.02 2.69 -0.86
CA ARG A 262 19.71 1.41 -0.55
C ARG A 262 18.99 0.21 -1.14
N MET A 263 17.66 0.20 -1.10
CA MET A 263 16.86 -0.82 -1.79
C MET A 263 17.16 -0.85 -3.28
N ALA A 264 17.12 0.32 -3.95
CA ALA A 264 17.40 0.40 -5.38
C ALA A 264 18.82 -0.07 -5.72
N ALA A 265 19.81 0.23 -4.87
CA ALA A 265 21.20 -0.22 -5.06
C ALA A 265 21.39 -1.73 -4.83
N ALA A 266 20.50 -2.37 -4.04
CA ALA A 266 20.56 -3.81 -3.78
C ALA A 266 19.86 -4.67 -4.87
N LEU A 267 19.06 -4.06 -5.73
CA LEU A 267 18.38 -4.73 -6.84
C LEU A 267 19.30 -4.81 -8.07
N PRO A 268 19.47 -5.98 -8.69
CA PRO A 268 20.38 -6.16 -9.84
C PRO A 268 20.04 -5.30 -11.06
N ASN A 269 18.74 -5.08 -11.30
CA ASN A 269 18.24 -4.39 -12.50
C ASN A 269 17.24 -3.30 -12.12
N ALA A 270 17.71 -2.31 -11.34
CA ALA A 270 16.86 -1.23 -10.89
C ALA A 270 17.37 0.15 -11.26
N ARG A 271 16.42 1.09 -11.41
CA ARG A 271 16.70 2.53 -11.43
C ARG A 271 15.91 3.22 -10.32
N LEU A 272 16.55 4.16 -9.66
CA LEU A 272 15.92 5.06 -8.70
C LEU A 272 15.40 6.32 -9.41
N VAL A 273 14.16 6.68 -9.14
CA VAL A 273 13.55 7.95 -9.55
C VAL A 273 13.16 8.71 -8.29
N THR A 274 13.96 9.72 -7.94
CA THR A 274 13.68 10.59 -6.79
C THR A 274 12.73 11.71 -7.21
N LEU A 275 11.66 11.89 -6.46
CA LEU A 275 10.72 12.99 -6.61
C LEU A 275 10.96 14.02 -5.51
N GLU A 276 11.70 15.08 -5.84
CA GLU A 276 12.26 16.05 -4.88
C GLU A 276 11.20 16.77 -4.03
N ASN A 277 10.00 16.97 -4.57
CA ASN A 277 8.91 17.67 -3.90
C ASN A 277 7.76 16.74 -3.49
N SER A 278 8.02 15.43 -3.38
CA SER A 278 7.04 14.44 -2.95
C SER A 278 7.33 13.91 -1.56
N GLY A 279 6.26 13.71 -0.79
CA GLY A 279 6.24 12.85 0.39
C GLY A 279 5.92 11.41 0.00
N HIS A 280 5.23 10.72 0.91
CA HIS A 280 4.88 9.30 0.78
C HIS A 280 3.89 8.99 -0.35
N VAL A 281 3.11 9.97 -0.81
CA VAL A 281 2.08 9.76 -1.85
C VAL A 281 2.40 10.57 -3.11
N PRO A 282 3.34 10.11 -3.96
CA PRO A 282 3.69 10.80 -5.21
C PRO A 282 2.52 11.03 -6.16
N LEU A 283 1.49 10.19 -6.07
CA LEU A 283 0.26 10.29 -6.83
C LEU A 283 -0.48 11.63 -6.59
N ILE A 284 -0.31 12.19 -5.41
CA ILE A 284 -0.91 13.47 -4.99
C ILE A 284 0.09 14.61 -5.15
N ASP A 285 1.31 14.42 -4.68
CA ASP A 285 2.30 15.50 -4.60
C ASP A 285 2.88 15.89 -5.96
N GLN A 286 3.19 14.89 -6.80
CA GLN A 286 3.81 15.06 -8.13
C GLN A 286 3.17 14.15 -9.20
N PRO A 287 1.85 14.27 -9.47
CA PRO A 287 1.12 13.35 -10.34
C PRO A 287 1.69 13.28 -11.76
N ILE A 288 2.10 14.41 -12.35
CA ILE A 288 2.65 14.44 -13.71
C ILE A 288 3.97 13.65 -13.78
N ALA A 289 4.84 13.81 -12.79
CA ALA A 289 6.09 13.04 -12.72
C ALA A 289 5.82 11.55 -12.54
N CYS A 290 4.85 11.20 -11.72
CA CYS A 290 4.40 9.82 -11.52
C CYS A 290 3.86 9.21 -12.84
N ILE A 291 2.96 9.90 -13.54
CA ILE A 291 2.42 9.48 -14.85
C ILE A 291 3.56 9.23 -15.86
N ARG A 292 4.50 10.18 -15.99
CA ARG A 292 5.65 10.05 -16.91
C ARG A 292 6.53 8.85 -16.56
N THR A 293 6.76 8.63 -15.27
CA THR A 293 7.61 7.52 -14.79
C THR A 293 6.95 6.19 -15.06
N LEU A 294 5.65 6.04 -14.75
CA LEU A 294 4.88 4.82 -15.05
C LEU A 294 4.81 4.55 -16.56
N GLY A 295 4.57 5.61 -17.36
CA GLY A 295 4.53 5.49 -18.81
C GLY A 295 5.85 5.01 -19.43
N LYS A 296 7.00 5.41 -18.85
CA LYS A 296 8.34 4.95 -19.28
C LYS A 296 8.68 3.55 -18.76
N ALA A 297 8.21 3.21 -17.55
CA ALA A 297 8.51 1.93 -16.95
C ALA A 297 7.77 0.78 -17.63
N PHE A 298 6.52 0.98 -18.01
CA PHE A 298 5.71 -0.06 -18.60
C PHE A 298 5.67 -0.06 -20.14
N GLY A 299 6.15 0.99 -20.80
CA GLY A 299 6.28 1.12 -22.26
C GLY A 299 7.60 0.64 -22.73
#